data_790d2ce439bfd411bf04a27bbc9081b5
#
_entry.id   790d2ce439bfd411bf04a27bbc9081b5
#
_cell.length_a   1.000
_cell.length_b   1.000
_cell.length_c   1.000
_cell.angle_alpha   90.00
_cell.angle_beta   90.00
_cell.angle_gamma   90.00
#
_symmetry.space_group_name_H-M   'P 1'
#
loop_
_entity.id
_entity.type
_entity.pdbx_description
1 polymer ?
#
loop_
_entity_poly.entity_id
_entity_poly.type
_entity_poly.pdbx_seq_one_letter_code
_entity_poly.pdbx_strand_id
1 'polypeptide(L)'
;MKKTLAIILAVVMMVSLLAGCGDKPAPTPDPAGSSLNVAVFYYDFSDVYISSVRNSMNSQLDALGVKYNNYDGASNQAQQTDQINTAIANGANLLIVNIVETSSPDAAQNAVEAARTAGIPIIFFNREVSDDVVNSYEKCAFVGTDAPEAGHMQGKLVGEYLLANYDAVDLNGDGTISYVMFKGQEGNAEAEARTQFGVEDANTVLTAAGKPELVYYNASATDKYLVDQGGKWSAQAANDYMSSILSEYSETNGNMVELIICNNDGMAEGAVSALQGAGYNTGDGKTIPVFGVDATDSAKQLINEGKMTGTIKQDAEGMASTIVNLVSSVKNGGNLMDNTSTFNVDEGVAKIRVPYATYTGE
;
A
#
# COMPACT_ATOMS: atom_id res chain seq x y z
N MET A 1 9.17 1.27 83.35
CA MET A 1 8.90 0.49 82.13
C MET A 1 8.47 1.27 80.93
N LYS A 2 7.70 2.38 81.05
CA LYS A 2 7.28 3.18 79.85
C LYS A 2 8.38 4.03 79.19
N LYS A 3 9.42 4.44 79.90
CA LYS A 3 10.53 5.24 79.43
C LYS A 3 11.65 4.43 78.72
N THR A 4 11.81 3.18 79.11
CA THR A 4 12.77 2.27 78.48
C THR A 4 12.28 1.73 77.14
N LEU A 5 10.96 1.60 76.93
CA LEU A 5 10.38 1.13 75.69
C LEU A 5 10.44 2.19 74.56
N ALA A 6 10.39 3.48 74.94
CA ALA A 6 10.51 4.61 73.99
C ALA A 6 11.93 4.75 73.47
N ILE A 7 12.96 4.42 74.22
CA ILE A 7 14.36 4.51 73.83
C ILE A 7 14.72 3.34 72.84
N ILE A 8 14.17 2.16 73.08
CA ILE A 8 14.37 0.99 72.22
C ILE A 8 13.70 1.21 70.84
N LEU A 9 12.52 1.86 70.81
CA LEU A 9 11.83 2.17 69.53
C LEU A 9 12.55 3.24 68.74
N ALA A 10 13.19 4.24 69.38
CA ALA A 10 13.96 5.31 68.72
C ALA A 10 15.29 4.76 68.12
N VAL A 11 15.94 3.80 68.77
CA VAL A 11 17.17 3.17 68.27
C VAL A 11 16.89 2.23 67.07
N VAL A 12 15.73 1.54 67.04
CA VAL A 12 15.34 0.71 65.90
C VAL A 12 14.97 1.57 64.70
N MET A 13 14.38 2.76 64.86
CA MET A 13 14.13 3.69 63.77
C MET A 13 15.38 4.40 63.19
N MET A 14 16.45 4.56 63.99
CA MET A 14 17.69 5.17 63.51
C MET A 14 18.59 4.16 62.73
N VAL A 15 18.45 2.87 62.95
CA VAL A 15 19.20 1.84 62.20
C VAL A 15 18.57 1.59 60.83
N SER A 16 17.28 1.90 60.62
CA SER A 16 16.62 1.77 59.31
C SER A 16 16.87 2.94 58.34
N LEU A 17 17.52 4.02 58.75
CA LEU A 17 17.84 5.18 57.92
C LEU A 17 19.28 5.17 57.36
N LEU A 18 20.11 4.19 57.70
CA LEU A 18 21.47 4.05 57.21
C LEU A 18 21.68 2.91 56.19
N ALA A 19 20.60 2.20 55.80
CA ALA A 19 20.63 1.14 54.80
C ALA A 19 20.11 1.60 53.40
N GLY A 20 20.05 2.89 53.13
CA GLY A 20 19.42 3.47 51.93
C GLY A 20 20.35 4.17 50.93
N CYS A 21 21.67 3.92 50.96
CA CYS A 21 22.59 4.36 49.89
C CYS A 21 23.38 3.15 49.37
N GLY A 22 22.66 2.15 48.88
CA GLY A 22 23.21 1.23 47.91
C GLY A 22 22.92 1.76 46.56
N ASP A 23 23.94 2.04 45.76
CA ASP A 23 23.84 2.28 44.33
C ASP A 23 22.89 1.22 43.74
N LYS A 24 21.75 1.66 43.15
CA LYS A 24 21.00 0.77 42.27
C LYS A 24 22.00 0.29 41.24
N PRO A 25 22.18 -1.03 41.07
CA PRO A 25 22.94 -1.50 39.96
C PRO A 25 22.32 -0.86 38.72
N ALA A 26 23.14 -0.21 37.89
CA ALA A 26 22.71 0.15 36.55
C ALA A 26 22.00 -1.06 35.95
N PRO A 27 20.86 -0.89 35.24
CA PRO A 27 20.22 -2.01 34.61
C PRO A 27 21.28 -2.74 33.79
N THR A 28 21.61 -3.95 34.21
CA THR A 28 22.42 -4.86 33.42
C THR A 28 21.74 -4.90 32.04
N PRO A 29 22.50 -4.70 30.94
CA PRO A 29 21.96 -4.98 29.61
C PRO A 29 21.43 -6.42 29.65
N ASP A 30 20.16 -6.57 29.31
CA ASP A 30 19.52 -7.87 29.22
C ASP A 30 20.39 -8.76 28.32
N PRO A 31 20.79 -9.97 28.77
CA PRO A 31 21.60 -10.83 27.92
C PRO A 31 20.80 -11.18 26.68
N ALA A 32 21.40 -11.01 25.50
CA ALA A 32 20.92 -11.34 24.16
C ALA A 32 19.68 -12.24 24.15
N GLY A 33 18.49 -11.60 23.93
CA GLY A 33 17.24 -12.32 23.88
C GLY A 33 16.02 -11.51 24.32
N SER A 34 16.00 -10.17 24.23
CA SER A 34 14.74 -9.43 24.34
C SER A 34 13.81 -9.92 23.23
N SER A 35 12.66 -10.49 23.61
CA SER A 35 11.68 -10.96 22.64
C SER A 35 11.32 -9.82 21.68
N LEU A 36 11.42 -10.07 20.39
CA LEU A 36 11.09 -9.06 19.38
C LEU A 36 9.61 -8.66 19.55
N ASN A 37 9.37 -7.35 19.69
CA ASN A 37 8.05 -6.74 19.84
C ASN A 37 7.84 -5.79 18.65
N VAL A 38 7.11 -6.27 17.65
CA VAL A 38 6.92 -5.57 16.38
C VAL A 38 5.67 -4.69 16.43
N ALA A 39 5.77 -3.45 15.97
CA ALA A 39 4.62 -2.59 15.74
C ALA A 39 4.43 -2.40 14.22
N VAL A 40 3.25 -2.77 13.71
CA VAL A 40 2.91 -2.71 12.29
C VAL A 40 1.85 -1.64 12.08
N PHE A 41 2.15 -0.65 11.24
CA PHE A 41 1.28 0.48 10.96
C PHE A 41 0.83 0.41 9.51
N TYR A 42 -0.47 0.49 9.30
CA TYR A 42 -1.11 0.52 7.99
C TYR A 42 -1.72 1.89 7.74
N TYR A 43 -1.69 2.36 6.50
CA TYR A 43 -2.26 3.66 6.18
C TYR A 43 -3.78 3.69 6.36
N ASP A 44 -4.46 2.59 5.96
CA ASP A 44 -5.91 2.40 6.15
C ASP A 44 -6.25 0.90 6.14
N PHE A 45 -7.02 0.43 7.11
CA PHE A 45 -7.45 -0.96 7.19
C PHE A 45 -8.55 -1.34 6.19
N SER A 46 -9.23 -0.35 5.61
CA SER A 46 -10.31 -0.56 4.65
C SER A 46 -9.80 -0.88 3.24
N ASP A 47 -8.52 -0.62 2.94
CA ASP A 47 -7.91 -0.98 1.67
C ASP A 47 -7.82 -2.51 1.53
N VAL A 48 -8.38 -3.04 0.43
CA VAL A 48 -8.51 -4.49 0.19
C VAL A 48 -7.14 -5.13 -0.02
N TYR A 49 -6.25 -4.49 -0.81
CA TYR A 49 -4.90 -5.00 -1.03
C TYR A 49 -4.09 -5.01 0.27
N ILE A 50 -4.11 -3.92 1.03
CA ILE A 50 -3.44 -3.81 2.32
C ILE A 50 -4.00 -4.81 3.34
N SER A 51 -5.31 -5.10 3.31
CA SER A 51 -5.91 -6.17 4.11
C SER A 51 -5.34 -7.54 3.76
N SER A 52 -5.07 -7.82 2.49
CA SER A 52 -4.45 -9.08 2.04
C SER A 52 -3.00 -9.18 2.53
N VAL A 53 -2.21 -8.10 2.41
CA VAL A 53 -0.84 -8.04 2.96
C VAL A 53 -0.86 -8.24 4.48
N ARG A 54 -1.78 -7.57 5.20
CA ARG A 54 -1.92 -7.69 6.66
C ARG A 54 -2.23 -9.12 7.08
N ASN A 55 -3.18 -9.78 6.42
CA ASN A 55 -3.56 -11.16 6.75
C ASN A 55 -2.39 -12.12 6.54
N SER A 56 -1.69 -12.00 5.42
CA SER A 56 -0.50 -12.81 5.11
C SER A 56 0.63 -12.53 6.12
N MET A 57 0.91 -11.26 6.41
CA MET A 57 1.95 -10.87 7.37
C MET A 57 1.64 -11.37 8.78
N ASN A 58 0.39 -11.26 9.25
CA ASN A 58 -0.03 -11.77 10.55
C ASN A 58 0.24 -13.28 10.66
N SER A 59 -0.22 -14.06 9.67
CA SER A 59 0.00 -15.50 9.63
C SER A 59 1.49 -15.88 9.70
N GLN A 60 2.32 -15.14 8.98
CA GLN A 60 3.76 -15.41 8.93
C GLN A 60 4.50 -14.95 10.19
N LEU A 61 4.10 -13.82 10.81
CA LEU A 61 4.65 -13.37 12.09
C LEU A 61 4.26 -14.33 13.24
N ASP A 62 3.01 -14.87 13.22
CA ASP A 62 2.57 -15.91 14.15
C ASP A 62 3.41 -17.18 13.99
N ALA A 63 3.64 -17.63 12.77
CA ALA A 63 4.49 -18.79 12.47
C ALA A 63 5.95 -18.57 12.89
N LEU A 64 6.45 -17.32 12.78
CA LEU A 64 7.77 -16.93 13.24
C LEU A 64 7.85 -16.85 14.77
N GLY A 65 6.71 -16.86 15.49
CA GLY A 65 6.64 -16.74 16.94
C GLY A 65 7.10 -15.36 17.44
N VAL A 66 6.72 -14.30 16.74
CA VAL A 66 7.03 -12.92 17.08
C VAL A 66 5.81 -12.25 17.68
N LYS A 67 6.00 -11.46 18.74
CA LYS A 67 4.94 -10.63 19.29
C LYS A 67 4.77 -9.40 18.39
N TYR A 68 3.54 -9.10 17.99
CA TYR A 68 3.25 -7.91 17.18
C TYR A 68 1.91 -7.26 17.55
N ASN A 69 1.75 -5.99 17.17
CA ASN A 69 0.50 -5.25 17.24
C ASN A 69 0.28 -4.51 15.92
N ASN A 70 -0.94 -4.54 15.40
CA ASN A 70 -1.36 -3.81 14.21
C ASN A 70 -2.05 -2.49 14.58
N TYR A 71 -1.75 -1.42 13.85
CA TYR A 71 -2.30 -0.09 14.05
C TYR A 71 -2.90 0.42 12.73
N ASP A 72 -4.12 0.97 12.80
CA ASP A 72 -4.80 1.59 11.68
C ASP A 72 -4.56 3.09 11.68
N GLY A 73 -3.93 3.61 10.63
CA GLY A 73 -3.76 5.04 10.42
C GLY A 73 -5.06 5.75 10.02
N ALA A 74 -6.06 4.99 9.53
CA ALA A 74 -7.36 5.49 9.09
C ALA A 74 -7.23 6.68 8.11
N SER A 75 -6.26 6.63 7.21
CA SER A 75 -5.90 7.70 6.27
C SER A 75 -5.56 9.04 6.96
N ASN A 76 -5.08 9.00 8.21
CA ASN A 76 -4.74 10.17 9.00
C ASN A 76 -3.28 10.11 9.49
N GLN A 77 -2.41 10.93 8.88
CA GLN A 77 -0.97 10.93 9.21
C GLN A 77 -0.69 11.36 10.65
N ALA A 78 -1.45 12.29 11.21
CA ALA A 78 -1.25 12.72 12.60
C ALA A 78 -1.56 11.57 13.56
N GLN A 79 -2.64 10.82 13.33
CA GLN A 79 -2.97 9.61 14.09
C GLN A 79 -1.85 8.56 13.98
N GLN A 80 -1.34 8.29 12.77
CA GLN A 80 -0.27 7.32 12.58
C GLN A 80 1.01 7.75 13.32
N THR A 81 1.36 9.03 13.29
CA THR A 81 2.52 9.57 14.02
C THR A 81 2.38 9.37 15.53
N ASP A 82 1.21 9.63 16.10
CA ASP A 82 0.93 9.42 17.52
C ASP A 82 0.99 7.93 17.89
N GLN A 83 0.50 7.05 17.01
CA GLN A 83 0.58 5.60 17.19
C GLN A 83 2.03 5.10 17.19
N ILE A 84 2.88 5.60 16.28
CA ILE A 84 4.33 5.26 16.22
C ILE A 84 5.00 5.64 17.55
N ASN A 85 4.84 6.87 18.00
CA ASN A 85 5.42 7.35 19.25
C ASN A 85 4.94 6.54 20.47
N THR A 86 3.64 6.24 20.50
CA THR A 86 3.03 5.43 21.57
C THR A 86 3.56 3.99 21.56
N ALA A 87 3.70 3.36 20.40
CA ALA A 87 4.22 2.01 20.28
C ALA A 87 5.68 1.92 20.76
N ILE A 88 6.52 2.90 20.38
CA ILE A 88 7.90 2.98 20.87
C ILE A 88 7.93 3.13 22.40
N ALA A 89 7.12 4.04 22.96
CA ALA A 89 7.04 4.23 24.41
C ALA A 89 6.56 2.96 25.16
N ASN A 90 5.76 2.12 24.50
CA ASN A 90 5.28 0.83 25.02
C ASN A 90 6.25 -0.35 24.74
N GLY A 91 7.46 -0.06 24.29
CA GLY A 91 8.53 -1.05 24.12
C GLY A 91 8.53 -1.80 22.81
N ALA A 92 7.93 -1.27 21.75
CA ALA A 92 8.17 -1.75 20.38
C ALA A 92 9.66 -1.59 20.06
N ASN A 93 10.27 -2.64 19.48
CA ASN A 93 11.69 -2.67 19.16
C ASN A 93 11.98 -2.99 17.68
N LEU A 94 10.93 -3.02 16.84
CA LEU A 94 10.94 -3.00 15.40
C LEU A 94 9.65 -2.38 14.89
N LEU A 95 9.75 -1.46 13.92
CA LEU A 95 8.61 -0.81 13.28
C LEU A 95 8.47 -1.31 11.83
N ILE A 96 7.23 -1.60 11.40
CA ILE A 96 6.87 -1.87 10.01
C ILE A 96 5.80 -0.84 9.63
N VAL A 97 6.07 0.01 8.64
CA VAL A 97 5.26 1.21 8.37
C VAL A 97 4.82 1.29 6.92
N ASN A 98 3.52 1.21 6.71
CA ASN A 98 2.85 1.63 5.48
C ASN A 98 2.39 3.08 5.70
N ILE A 99 3.17 4.03 5.21
CA ILE A 99 3.02 5.46 5.55
C ILE A 99 1.72 6.05 4.98
N VAL A 100 1.04 6.93 5.71
CA VAL A 100 -0.19 7.57 5.22
C VAL A 100 0.12 8.66 4.20
N GLU A 101 0.98 9.61 4.55
CA GLU A 101 1.30 10.74 3.69
C GLU A 101 2.52 10.46 2.82
N THR A 102 2.36 10.54 1.50
CA THR A 102 3.40 10.24 0.51
C THR A 102 3.72 11.42 -0.41
N SER A 103 2.92 12.48 -0.40
CA SER A 103 3.16 13.67 -1.25
C SER A 103 4.36 14.51 -0.78
N SER A 104 4.82 14.28 0.46
CA SER A 104 6.00 14.90 1.05
C SER A 104 6.83 13.85 1.78
N PRO A 105 8.17 13.93 1.80
CA PRO A 105 9.03 13.02 2.56
C PRO A 105 8.94 13.23 4.08
N ASP A 106 8.33 14.30 4.56
CA ASP A 106 8.36 14.71 5.96
C ASP A 106 7.78 13.66 6.92
N ALA A 107 6.68 13.02 6.53
CA ALA A 107 6.04 11.99 7.35
C ALA A 107 6.95 10.78 7.55
N ALA A 108 7.55 10.28 6.48
CA ALA A 108 8.50 9.16 6.52
C ALA A 108 9.78 9.55 7.27
N GLN A 109 10.30 10.76 7.06
CA GLN A 109 11.46 11.28 7.76
C GLN A 109 11.23 11.36 9.28
N ASN A 110 10.04 11.80 9.71
CA ASN A 110 9.67 11.84 11.13
C ASN A 110 9.59 10.43 11.74
N ALA A 111 9.08 9.45 11.01
CA ALA A 111 9.04 8.06 11.46
C ALA A 111 10.45 7.47 11.60
N VAL A 112 11.34 7.76 10.66
CA VAL A 112 12.78 7.37 10.74
C VAL A 112 13.45 8.02 11.94
N GLU A 113 13.19 9.31 12.20
CA GLU A 113 13.81 10.01 13.35
C GLU A 113 13.34 9.44 14.69
N ALA A 114 12.05 9.08 14.80
CA ALA A 114 11.52 8.40 15.99
C ALA A 114 12.21 7.04 16.20
N ALA A 115 12.35 6.23 15.13
CA ALA A 115 13.05 4.95 15.18
C ALA A 115 14.54 5.11 15.53
N ARG A 116 15.23 6.09 14.92
CA ARG A 116 16.65 6.40 15.19
C ARG A 116 16.86 6.81 16.64
N THR A 117 16.01 7.70 17.17
CA THR A 117 16.07 8.14 18.56
C THR A 117 15.92 6.99 19.54
N ALA A 118 15.05 6.03 19.21
CA ALA A 118 14.86 4.81 19.98
C ALA A 118 15.95 3.74 19.72
N GLY A 119 16.79 3.89 18.69
CA GLY A 119 17.83 2.94 18.31
C GLY A 119 17.32 1.65 17.66
N ILE A 120 16.03 1.63 17.20
CA ILE A 120 15.34 0.45 16.67
C ILE A 120 15.23 0.47 15.15
N PRO A 121 15.16 -0.70 14.47
CA PRO A 121 14.96 -0.78 13.03
C PRO A 121 13.55 -0.38 12.61
N ILE A 122 13.46 0.14 11.37
CA ILE A 122 12.21 0.49 10.69
C ILE A 122 12.20 -0.08 9.27
N ILE A 123 11.08 -0.69 8.88
CA ILE A 123 10.81 -1.19 7.54
C ILE A 123 9.60 -0.43 7.01
N PHE A 124 9.78 0.35 5.95
CA PHE A 124 8.65 0.86 5.20
C PHE A 124 8.17 -0.19 4.19
N PHE A 125 6.90 -0.16 3.82
CA PHE A 125 6.40 -1.07 2.81
C PHE A 125 5.28 -0.49 1.96
N ASN A 126 5.14 -1.02 0.74
CA ASN A 126 4.13 -0.75 -0.28
C ASN A 126 4.17 0.69 -0.80
N ARG A 127 3.89 1.67 0.03
CA ARG A 127 3.84 3.09 -0.35
C ARG A 127 5.24 3.67 -0.39
N GLU A 128 5.68 4.08 -1.58
CA GLU A 128 7.07 4.46 -1.86
C GLU A 128 7.55 5.60 -0.93
N VAL A 129 8.76 5.44 -0.41
CA VAL A 129 9.50 6.49 0.30
C VAL A 129 10.79 6.79 -0.47
N SER A 130 11.28 8.03 -0.40
CA SER A 130 12.48 8.42 -1.16
C SER A 130 13.74 7.67 -0.68
N ASP A 131 14.72 7.55 -1.59
CA ASP A 131 16.03 6.96 -1.28
C ASP A 131 16.74 7.71 -0.16
N ASP A 132 16.62 9.06 -0.15
CA ASP A 132 17.20 9.90 0.90
C ASP A 132 16.65 9.55 2.29
N VAL A 133 15.34 9.25 2.39
CA VAL A 133 14.72 8.81 3.64
C VAL A 133 15.29 7.46 4.08
N VAL A 134 15.33 6.47 3.19
CA VAL A 134 15.87 5.13 3.51
C VAL A 134 17.35 5.22 3.89
N ASN A 135 18.16 5.93 3.11
CA ASN A 135 19.59 6.09 3.32
C ASN A 135 19.95 6.97 4.53
N SER A 136 18.97 7.72 5.07
CA SER A 136 19.21 8.58 6.24
C SER A 136 19.48 7.79 7.52
N TYR A 137 19.13 6.50 7.58
CA TYR A 137 19.28 5.66 8.76
C TYR A 137 19.70 4.22 8.40
N GLU A 138 20.83 3.76 8.94
CA GLU A 138 21.40 2.43 8.64
C GLU A 138 20.50 1.24 8.97
N LYS A 139 19.51 1.42 9.89
CA LYS A 139 18.50 0.41 10.26
C LYS A 139 17.16 0.70 9.61
N CYS A 140 17.13 1.35 8.46
CA CYS A 140 15.94 1.59 7.65
C CYS A 140 16.00 0.71 6.40
N ALA A 141 14.85 0.13 6.01
CA ALA A 141 14.66 -0.57 4.75
C ALA A 141 13.28 -0.28 4.18
N PHE A 142 13.11 -0.57 2.89
CA PHE A 142 11.83 -0.52 2.19
C PHE A 142 11.56 -1.86 1.49
N VAL A 143 10.32 -2.31 1.52
CA VAL A 143 9.82 -3.45 0.74
C VAL A 143 8.59 -2.99 -0.05
N GLY A 144 8.69 -2.98 -1.35
CA GLY A 144 7.58 -2.55 -2.21
C GLY A 144 7.76 -3.03 -3.63
N THR A 145 7.09 -2.35 -4.55
CA THR A 145 7.14 -2.61 -5.97
C THR A 145 7.91 -1.48 -6.68
N ASP A 146 8.24 -1.66 -7.94
CA ASP A 146 8.67 -0.54 -8.78
C ASP A 146 7.42 0.17 -9.32
N ALA A 147 7.17 1.40 -8.86
CA ALA A 147 5.93 2.11 -9.15
C ALA A 147 5.63 2.24 -10.67
N PRO A 148 6.60 2.60 -11.55
CA PRO A 148 6.41 2.62 -13.00
C PRO A 148 6.02 1.27 -13.60
N GLU A 149 6.54 0.14 -13.11
CA GLU A 149 6.33 -1.19 -13.69
C GLU A 149 4.85 -1.54 -13.85
N ALA A 150 4.02 -1.28 -12.83
CA ALA A 150 2.58 -1.55 -12.92
C ALA A 150 1.89 -0.71 -13.99
N GLY A 151 2.26 0.58 -14.11
CA GLY A 151 1.73 1.47 -15.13
C GLY A 151 2.08 1.01 -16.54
N HIS A 152 3.35 0.67 -16.78
CA HIS A 152 3.82 0.12 -18.05
C HIS A 152 3.13 -1.20 -18.39
N MET A 153 3.03 -2.12 -17.45
CA MET A 153 2.35 -3.40 -17.66
C MET A 153 0.86 -3.20 -17.97
N GLN A 154 0.17 -2.31 -17.22
CA GLN A 154 -1.24 -2.01 -17.43
C GLN A 154 -1.46 -1.36 -18.81
N GLY A 155 -0.68 -0.36 -19.16
CA GLY A 155 -0.79 0.31 -20.45
C GLY A 155 -0.57 -0.63 -21.65
N LYS A 156 0.45 -1.50 -21.54
CA LYS A 156 0.68 -2.55 -22.53
C LYS A 156 -0.50 -3.51 -22.62
N LEU A 157 -1.01 -4.01 -21.51
CA LEU A 157 -2.16 -4.93 -21.45
C LEU A 157 -3.41 -4.29 -22.09
N VAL A 158 -3.70 -3.03 -21.77
CA VAL A 158 -4.80 -2.25 -22.35
C VAL A 158 -4.64 -2.14 -23.86
N GLY A 159 -3.46 -1.71 -24.33
CA GLY A 159 -3.20 -1.54 -25.76
C GLY A 159 -3.32 -2.84 -26.55
N GLU A 160 -2.76 -3.94 -26.05
CA GLU A 160 -2.85 -5.27 -26.68
C GLU A 160 -4.29 -5.77 -26.72
N TYR A 161 -5.06 -5.59 -25.66
CA TYR A 161 -6.48 -5.95 -25.62
C TYR A 161 -7.29 -5.14 -26.66
N LEU A 162 -7.08 -3.83 -26.71
CA LEU A 162 -7.78 -2.95 -27.64
C LEU A 162 -7.45 -3.31 -29.09
N LEU A 163 -6.20 -3.61 -29.44
CA LEU A 163 -5.85 -4.05 -30.79
C LEU A 163 -6.59 -5.31 -31.21
N ALA A 164 -6.76 -6.25 -30.30
CA ALA A 164 -7.44 -7.51 -30.58
C ALA A 164 -8.97 -7.33 -30.69
N ASN A 165 -9.56 -6.28 -30.10
CA ASN A 165 -10.99 -6.09 -29.96
C ASN A 165 -11.48 -4.71 -30.45
N TYR A 166 -10.69 -3.97 -31.24
CA TYR A 166 -10.89 -2.55 -31.50
C TYR A 166 -12.31 -2.21 -32.00
N ASP A 167 -12.77 -2.91 -33.04
CA ASP A 167 -14.08 -2.68 -33.65
C ASP A 167 -15.27 -3.06 -32.75
N ALA A 168 -15.03 -3.90 -31.75
CA ALA A 168 -16.05 -4.27 -30.77
C ALA A 168 -16.08 -3.29 -29.58
N VAL A 169 -14.98 -2.61 -29.31
CA VAL A 169 -14.85 -1.61 -28.23
C VAL A 169 -15.29 -0.23 -28.72
N ASP A 170 -15.04 0.13 -29.98
CA ASP A 170 -15.53 1.37 -30.61
C ASP A 170 -17.04 1.29 -30.79
N LEU A 171 -17.79 1.67 -29.76
CA LEU A 171 -19.25 1.50 -29.69
C LEU A 171 -20.01 2.50 -30.55
N ASN A 172 -19.44 3.68 -30.76
CA ASN A 172 -20.05 4.75 -31.55
C ASN A 172 -19.62 4.73 -33.03
N GLY A 173 -18.56 3.94 -33.37
CA GLY A 173 -18.05 3.77 -34.73
C GLY A 173 -17.32 5.00 -35.27
N ASP A 174 -16.80 5.86 -34.41
CA ASP A 174 -16.06 7.06 -34.82
C ASP A 174 -14.56 6.81 -35.11
N GLY A 175 -14.10 5.60 -34.81
CA GLY A 175 -12.73 5.16 -35.06
C GLY A 175 -11.75 5.54 -33.96
N THR A 176 -12.24 6.07 -32.83
CA THR A 176 -11.45 6.37 -31.63
C THR A 176 -12.01 5.61 -30.43
N ILE A 177 -11.20 5.44 -29.38
CA ILE A 177 -11.66 4.83 -28.12
C ILE A 177 -11.65 5.88 -27.02
N SER A 178 -12.82 6.16 -26.46
CA SER A 178 -12.98 7.07 -25.33
C SER A 178 -12.71 6.37 -24.00
N TYR A 179 -11.96 7.03 -23.10
CA TYR A 179 -11.60 6.41 -21.82
C TYR A 179 -11.89 7.28 -20.60
N VAL A 180 -12.04 6.61 -19.44
CA VAL A 180 -11.97 7.20 -18.09
C VAL A 180 -10.77 6.62 -17.39
N MET A 181 -10.04 7.47 -16.64
CA MET A 181 -8.97 7.09 -15.72
C MET A 181 -9.36 7.42 -14.29
N PHE A 182 -9.34 6.42 -13.40
CA PHE A 182 -9.54 6.60 -11.95
C PHE A 182 -8.21 6.55 -11.21
N LYS A 183 -7.87 7.67 -10.55
CA LYS A 183 -6.63 7.86 -9.78
C LYS A 183 -6.86 7.69 -8.28
N GLY A 184 -5.99 6.94 -7.62
CA GLY A 184 -6.15 6.60 -6.20
C GLY A 184 -5.85 7.75 -5.25
N GLN A 185 -4.74 8.47 -5.48
CA GLN A 185 -4.29 9.56 -4.60
C GLN A 185 -3.32 10.49 -5.35
N GLU A 186 -3.45 11.80 -5.10
CA GLU A 186 -2.47 12.77 -5.60
C GLU A 186 -1.12 12.66 -4.90
N GLY A 187 -0.04 12.81 -5.68
CA GLY A 187 1.33 12.81 -5.14
C GLY A 187 1.83 11.45 -4.62
N ASN A 188 1.05 10.39 -4.79
CA ASN A 188 1.49 9.04 -4.51
C ASN A 188 2.19 8.45 -5.75
N ALA A 189 3.40 7.92 -5.59
CA ALA A 189 4.25 7.48 -6.71
C ALA A 189 3.57 6.41 -7.58
N GLU A 190 2.89 5.43 -6.96
CA GLU A 190 2.17 4.38 -7.67
C GLU A 190 0.97 4.96 -8.45
N ALA A 191 0.22 5.89 -7.85
CA ALA A 191 -0.92 6.53 -8.50
C ALA A 191 -0.48 7.40 -9.68
N GLU A 192 0.59 8.18 -9.53
CA GLU A 192 1.14 9.00 -10.62
C GLU A 192 1.59 8.12 -11.78
N ALA A 193 2.39 7.09 -11.51
CA ALA A 193 2.93 6.20 -12.53
C ALA A 193 1.83 5.40 -13.25
N ARG A 194 0.88 4.81 -12.53
CA ARG A 194 -0.25 4.07 -13.12
C ARG A 194 -1.16 4.98 -13.96
N THR A 195 -1.38 6.23 -13.52
CA THR A 195 -2.18 7.20 -14.27
C THR A 195 -1.49 7.62 -15.55
N GLN A 196 -0.18 7.86 -15.51
CA GLN A 196 0.60 8.27 -16.67
C GLN A 196 0.80 7.11 -17.64
N PHE A 197 1.50 6.07 -17.23
CA PHE A 197 1.95 5.00 -18.13
C PHE A 197 0.82 4.08 -18.59
N GLY A 198 -0.26 3.95 -17.79
CA GLY A 198 -1.46 3.20 -18.19
C GLY A 198 -2.10 3.72 -19.49
N VAL A 199 -1.98 5.03 -19.76
CA VAL A 199 -2.48 5.65 -20.98
C VAL A 199 -1.37 5.79 -22.03
N GLU A 200 -0.17 6.25 -21.66
CA GLU A 200 0.94 6.47 -22.58
C GLU A 200 1.38 5.20 -23.32
N ASP A 201 1.50 4.08 -22.59
CA ASP A 201 1.92 2.82 -23.20
C ASP A 201 0.80 2.19 -24.02
N ALA A 202 -0.47 2.33 -23.61
CA ALA A 202 -1.59 1.93 -24.43
C ALA A 202 -1.60 2.69 -25.77
N ASN A 203 -1.38 4.00 -25.74
CA ASN A 203 -1.24 4.83 -26.95
C ASN A 203 -0.05 4.42 -27.79
N THR A 204 1.07 4.06 -27.16
CA THR A 204 2.25 3.57 -27.89
C THR A 204 1.94 2.29 -28.67
N VAL A 205 1.23 1.34 -28.05
CA VAL A 205 0.79 0.10 -28.70
C VAL A 205 -0.18 0.38 -29.86
N LEU A 206 -1.18 1.24 -29.62
CA LEU A 206 -2.19 1.59 -30.64
C LEU A 206 -1.58 2.30 -31.84
N THR A 207 -0.78 3.33 -31.63
CA THR A 207 -0.18 4.13 -32.70
C THR A 207 0.85 3.34 -33.52
N ALA A 208 1.59 2.42 -32.89
CA ALA A 208 2.48 1.49 -33.60
C ALA A 208 1.73 0.59 -34.59
N ALA A 209 0.44 0.32 -34.34
CA ALA A 209 -0.44 -0.44 -35.24
C ALA A 209 -1.29 0.44 -36.16
N GLY A 210 -1.06 1.76 -36.18
CA GLY A 210 -1.78 2.73 -37.04
C GLY A 210 -3.18 3.08 -36.56
N LYS A 211 -3.50 2.78 -35.29
CA LYS A 211 -4.75 3.19 -34.65
C LYS A 211 -4.57 4.58 -33.97
N PRO A 212 -5.64 5.37 -33.81
CA PRO A 212 -5.60 6.63 -33.07
C PRO A 212 -5.24 6.42 -31.59
N GLU A 213 -4.74 7.47 -30.94
CA GLU A 213 -4.59 7.53 -29.49
C GLU A 213 -5.95 7.51 -28.79
N LEU A 214 -5.95 7.09 -27.53
CA LEU A 214 -7.11 7.14 -26.63
C LEU A 214 -7.57 8.58 -26.42
N VAL A 215 -8.88 8.80 -26.37
CA VAL A 215 -9.48 10.12 -26.15
C VAL A 215 -10.14 10.13 -24.76
N TYR A 216 -9.77 11.09 -23.91
CA TYR A 216 -10.43 11.21 -22.61
C TYR A 216 -11.90 11.59 -22.81
N TYR A 217 -12.82 10.90 -22.13
CA TYR A 217 -14.27 11.01 -22.32
C TYR A 217 -14.80 12.46 -22.27
N ASN A 218 -14.20 13.31 -21.45
CA ASN A 218 -14.53 14.72 -21.34
C ASN A 218 -13.43 15.58 -21.99
N ALA A 219 -13.62 15.99 -23.22
CA ALA A 219 -12.64 16.78 -23.96
C ALA A 219 -12.30 18.12 -23.30
N SER A 220 -13.23 18.69 -22.50
CA SER A 220 -13.03 19.98 -21.82
C SER A 220 -12.31 19.86 -20.46
N ALA A 221 -12.12 18.65 -19.95
CA ALA A 221 -11.41 18.46 -18.69
C ALA A 221 -9.92 18.83 -18.82
N THR A 222 -9.41 19.55 -17.83
CA THR A 222 -7.97 19.90 -17.74
C THR A 222 -7.17 18.66 -17.41
N ASP A 223 -7.58 17.97 -16.34
CA ASP A 223 -6.98 16.72 -15.92
C ASP A 223 -7.66 15.56 -16.64
N LYS A 224 -6.85 14.59 -17.07
CA LYS A 224 -7.34 13.41 -17.79
C LYS A 224 -7.53 12.21 -16.87
N TYR A 225 -7.95 12.48 -15.62
CA TYR A 225 -8.28 11.51 -14.60
C TYR A 225 -9.32 12.05 -13.61
N LEU A 226 -9.91 11.15 -12.84
CA LEU A 226 -10.78 11.44 -11.69
C LEU A 226 -10.12 10.84 -10.45
N VAL A 227 -9.76 11.68 -9.49
CA VAL A 227 -9.05 11.25 -8.29
C VAL A 227 -10.01 11.00 -7.13
N ASP A 228 -9.75 9.95 -6.33
CA ASP A 228 -10.39 9.79 -5.03
C ASP A 228 -9.95 10.92 -4.10
N GLN A 229 -10.85 11.87 -3.83
CA GLN A 229 -10.55 13.05 -3.00
C GLN A 229 -10.18 12.69 -1.56
N GLY A 230 -10.54 11.50 -1.10
CA GLY A 230 -10.14 10.97 0.21
C GLY A 230 -8.77 10.28 0.21
N GLY A 231 -8.17 10.05 -0.96
CA GLY A 231 -6.92 9.31 -1.11
C GLY A 231 -6.99 7.86 -0.62
N LYS A 232 -8.19 7.27 -0.62
CA LYS A 232 -8.46 5.93 -0.07
C LYS A 232 -8.48 4.82 -1.11
N TRP A 233 -8.33 5.16 -2.40
CA TRP A 233 -8.35 4.20 -3.50
C TRP A 233 -9.67 3.40 -3.56
N SER A 234 -10.77 4.06 -3.23
CA SER A 234 -12.02 3.40 -2.85
C SER A 234 -12.93 3.07 -4.02
N ALA A 235 -13.60 1.92 -3.92
CA ALA A 235 -14.68 1.53 -4.82
C ALA A 235 -15.81 2.56 -4.85
N GLN A 236 -16.13 3.16 -3.70
CA GLN A 236 -17.21 4.16 -3.60
C GLN A 236 -16.92 5.39 -4.47
N ALA A 237 -15.70 5.94 -4.42
CA ALA A 237 -15.34 7.11 -5.22
C ALA A 237 -15.48 6.82 -6.73
N ALA A 238 -14.98 5.68 -7.19
CA ALA A 238 -15.09 5.28 -8.60
C ALA A 238 -16.55 5.01 -9.01
N ASN A 239 -17.36 4.38 -8.13
CA ASN A 239 -18.77 4.15 -8.37
C ASN A 239 -19.56 5.47 -8.51
N ASP A 240 -19.32 6.44 -7.63
CA ASP A 240 -20.00 7.73 -7.65
C ASP A 240 -19.67 8.53 -8.92
N TYR A 241 -18.36 8.57 -9.28
CA TYR A 241 -17.93 9.20 -10.53
C TYR A 241 -18.51 8.50 -11.75
N MET A 242 -18.43 7.17 -11.81
CA MET A 242 -18.93 6.42 -12.96
C MET A 242 -20.45 6.54 -13.09
N SER A 243 -21.21 6.52 -11.99
CA SER A 243 -22.65 6.75 -11.99
C SER A 243 -23.01 8.13 -12.53
N SER A 244 -22.23 9.16 -12.17
CA SER A 244 -22.41 10.51 -12.71
C SER A 244 -22.13 10.55 -14.22
N ILE A 245 -21.06 9.90 -14.67
CA ILE A 245 -20.71 9.80 -16.10
C ILE A 245 -21.84 9.12 -16.86
N LEU A 246 -22.33 7.97 -16.40
CA LEU A 246 -23.39 7.20 -17.05
C LEU A 246 -24.75 7.92 -17.12
N SER A 247 -24.94 8.98 -16.34
CA SER A 247 -26.13 9.84 -16.46
C SER A 247 -26.10 10.75 -17.69
N GLU A 248 -24.91 11.06 -18.22
CA GLU A 248 -24.70 12.00 -19.34
C GLU A 248 -24.16 11.32 -20.59
N TYR A 249 -23.40 10.23 -20.41
CA TYR A 249 -22.72 9.49 -21.49
C TYR A 249 -23.40 8.14 -21.72
N SER A 250 -23.83 7.88 -22.93
CA SER A 250 -24.55 6.67 -23.30
C SER A 250 -24.42 6.36 -24.78
N GLU A 251 -24.67 5.11 -25.18
CA GLU A 251 -24.75 4.73 -26.59
C GLU A 251 -25.87 5.49 -27.33
N THR A 252 -26.99 5.77 -26.66
CA THR A 252 -28.11 6.53 -27.27
C THR A 252 -27.69 7.95 -27.65
N ASN A 253 -26.81 8.54 -26.85
CA ASN A 253 -26.26 9.88 -27.14
C ASN A 253 -25.05 9.83 -28.10
N GLY A 254 -24.56 8.64 -28.45
CA GLY A 254 -23.38 8.46 -29.29
C GLY A 254 -22.06 8.89 -28.63
N ASN A 255 -22.03 8.93 -27.29
CA ASN A 255 -20.89 9.39 -26.49
C ASN A 255 -20.54 8.45 -25.31
N MET A 256 -20.97 7.17 -25.38
CA MET A 256 -20.66 6.21 -24.33
C MET A 256 -19.15 6.09 -24.11
N VAL A 257 -18.74 5.99 -22.85
CA VAL A 257 -17.35 5.67 -22.49
C VAL A 257 -17.06 4.23 -22.86
N GLU A 258 -15.91 3.99 -23.49
CA GLU A 258 -15.57 2.72 -24.14
C GLU A 258 -14.43 1.96 -23.45
N LEU A 259 -13.73 2.61 -22.51
CA LEU A 259 -12.63 2.02 -21.76
C LEU A 259 -12.56 2.65 -20.35
N ILE A 260 -12.30 1.81 -19.35
CA ILE A 260 -12.07 2.27 -17.97
C ILE A 260 -10.74 1.72 -17.49
N ILE A 261 -9.85 2.62 -17.06
CA ILE A 261 -8.54 2.30 -16.48
C ILE A 261 -8.55 2.78 -15.03
N CYS A 262 -8.19 1.91 -14.11
CA CYS A 262 -8.20 2.20 -12.68
C CYS A 262 -6.82 1.99 -12.08
N ASN A 263 -6.44 2.83 -11.14
CA ASN A 263 -5.18 2.68 -10.44
C ASN A 263 -5.13 1.43 -9.53
N ASN A 264 -6.30 0.92 -9.09
CA ASN A 264 -6.39 -0.34 -8.36
C ASN A 264 -7.70 -1.11 -8.63
N ASP A 265 -7.79 -2.33 -8.14
CA ASP A 265 -8.94 -3.21 -8.30
C ASP A 265 -10.17 -2.70 -7.53
N GLY A 266 -9.98 -2.11 -6.35
CA GLY A 266 -11.09 -1.55 -5.59
C GLY A 266 -11.86 -0.49 -6.40
N MET A 267 -11.16 0.42 -7.08
CA MET A 267 -11.78 1.40 -7.98
C MET A 267 -12.40 0.73 -9.21
N ALA A 268 -11.74 -0.30 -9.78
CA ALA A 268 -12.29 -1.08 -10.90
C ALA A 268 -13.61 -1.78 -10.53
N GLU A 269 -13.68 -2.39 -9.35
CA GLU A 269 -14.89 -3.00 -8.81
C GLU A 269 -16.03 -1.97 -8.65
N GLY A 270 -15.70 -0.76 -8.17
CA GLY A 270 -16.65 0.36 -8.08
C GLY A 270 -17.19 0.78 -9.43
N ALA A 271 -16.33 0.90 -10.44
CA ALA A 271 -16.72 1.22 -11.81
C ALA A 271 -17.59 0.10 -12.43
N VAL A 272 -17.21 -1.17 -12.26
CA VAL A 272 -18.01 -2.33 -12.71
C VAL A 272 -19.39 -2.33 -12.05
N SER A 273 -19.49 -2.03 -10.76
CA SER A 273 -20.77 -1.94 -10.06
C SER A 273 -21.71 -0.89 -10.67
N ALA A 274 -21.19 0.30 -11.01
CA ALA A 274 -21.96 1.35 -11.67
C ALA A 274 -22.38 0.92 -13.09
N LEU A 275 -21.47 0.30 -13.86
CA LEU A 275 -21.76 -0.25 -15.19
C LEU A 275 -22.89 -1.29 -15.14
N GLN A 276 -22.86 -2.19 -14.15
CA GLN A 276 -23.92 -3.19 -13.97
C GLN A 276 -25.27 -2.56 -13.68
N GLY A 277 -25.31 -1.47 -12.91
CA GLY A 277 -26.50 -0.67 -12.69
C GLY A 277 -27.09 -0.08 -13.99
N ALA A 278 -26.26 0.15 -14.99
CA ALA A 278 -26.63 0.64 -16.32
C ALA A 278 -26.83 -0.48 -17.37
N GLY A 279 -26.71 -1.76 -16.97
CA GLY A 279 -26.89 -2.91 -17.84
C GLY A 279 -25.68 -3.38 -18.63
N TYR A 280 -24.49 -2.87 -18.32
CA TYR A 280 -23.21 -3.33 -18.87
C TYR A 280 -22.52 -4.31 -17.89
N ASN A 281 -21.52 -5.03 -18.36
CA ASN A 281 -20.63 -5.88 -17.53
C ASN A 281 -21.38 -6.87 -16.62
N THR A 282 -22.51 -7.41 -17.10
CA THR A 282 -23.35 -8.36 -16.34
C THR A 282 -22.89 -9.83 -16.51
N GLY A 283 -21.97 -10.09 -17.42
CA GLY A 283 -21.53 -11.41 -17.83
C GLY A 283 -22.23 -11.96 -19.08
N ASP A 284 -23.47 -11.56 -19.35
CA ASP A 284 -24.30 -12.04 -20.46
C ASP A 284 -24.61 -10.97 -21.53
N GLY A 285 -24.02 -9.80 -21.42
CA GLY A 285 -24.37 -8.64 -22.25
C GLY A 285 -23.17 -7.89 -22.79
N LYS A 286 -23.38 -6.60 -23.08
CA LYS A 286 -22.30 -5.70 -23.50
C LYS A 286 -21.33 -5.45 -22.35
N THR A 287 -20.05 -5.56 -22.64
CA THR A 287 -18.98 -5.33 -21.66
C THR A 287 -18.15 -4.15 -22.10
N ILE A 288 -18.02 -3.16 -21.24
CA ILE A 288 -17.05 -2.09 -21.35
C ILE A 288 -15.74 -2.61 -20.72
N PRO A 289 -14.60 -2.58 -21.41
CA PRO A 289 -13.33 -3.01 -20.83
C PRO A 289 -12.97 -2.23 -19.56
N VAL A 290 -12.66 -2.94 -18.48
CA VAL A 290 -12.23 -2.36 -17.20
C VAL A 290 -10.93 -3.04 -16.79
N PHE A 291 -9.91 -2.22 -16.46
CA PHE A 291 -8.60 -2.69 -16.03
C PHE A 291 -8.24 -2.10 -14.67
N GLY A 292 -7.64 -2.94 -13.80
CA GLY A 292 -7.20 -2.59 -12.46
C GLY A 292 -5.74 -2.93 -12.21
N VAL A 293 -5.36 -2.87 -10.95
CA VAL A 293 -4.09 -3.33 -10.38
C VAL A 293 -4.39 -3.93 -9.02
N ASP A 294 -3.74 -4.99 -8.63
CA ASP A 294 -3.62 -5.75 -7.38
C ASP A 294 -3.90 -7.25 -7.57
N ALA A 295 -4.80 -7.64 -8.45
CA ALA A 295 -5.36 -8.99 -8.59
C ALA A 295 -5.97 -9.48 -7.27
N THR A 296 -6.86 -8.66 -6.67
CA THR A 296 -7.65 -9.06 -5.51
C THR A 296 -8.52 -10.28 -5.83
N ASP A 297 -8.93 -11.04 -4.83
CA ASP A 297 -9.75 -12.22 -5.08
C ASP A 297 -11.11 -11.86 -5.72
N SER A 298 -11.70 -10.71 -5.33
CA SER A 298 -12.93 -10.19 -5.95
C SER A 298 -12.71 -9.77 -7.41
N ALA A 299 -11.61 -9.08 -7.72
CA ALA A 299 -11.29 -8.71 -9.11
C ALA A 299 -11.04 -9.94 -9.99
N LYS A 300 -10.30 -10.95 -9.49
CA LYS A 300 -10.13 -12.23 -10.19
C LYS A 300 -11.46 -12.91 -10.48
N GLN A 301 -12.39 -12.91 -9.50
CA GLN A 301 -13.72 -13.45 -9.73
C GLN A 301 -14.46 -12.67 -10.84
N LEU A 302 -14.44 -11.33 -10.81
CA LEU A 302 -15.07 -10.51 -11.86
C LEU A 302 -14.45 -10.75 -13.23
N ILE A 303 -13.14 -10.95 -13.31
CA ILE A 303 -12.44 -11.28 -14.57
C ILE A 303 -12.88 -12.65 -15.07
N ASN A 304 -12.90 -13.67 -14.22
CA ASN A 304 -13.33 -15.02 -14.59
C ASN A 304 -14.82 -15.09 -14.99
N GLU A 305 -15.64 -14.18 -14.47
CA GLU A 305 -17.06 -14.01 -14.83
C GLU A 305 -17.27 -13.12 -16.09
N GLY A 306 -16.20 -12.60 -16.71
CA GLY A 306 -16.29 -11.70 -17.87
C GLY A 306 -16.87 -10.32 -17.57
N LYS A 307 -16.85 -9.90 -16.31
CA LYS A 307 -17.37 -8.61 -15.82
C LYS A 307 -16.28 -7.54 -15.69
N MET A 308 -15.03 -7.94 -15.59
CA MET A 308 -13.83 -7.12 -15.63
C MET A 308 -12.86 -7.75 -16.63
N THR A 309 -11.97 -6.97 -17.24
CA THR A 309 -11.17 -7.42 -18.39
C THR A 309 -9.80 -7.94 -17.97
N GLY A 310 -9.15 -7.30 -17.01
CA GLY A 310 -7.83 -7.68 -16.56
C GLY A 310 -7.30 -6.80 -15.44
N THR A 311 -6.23 -7.27 -14.81
CA THR A 311 -5.55 -6.55 -13.73
C THR A 311 -4.06 -6.88 -13.72
N ILE A 312 -3.28 -6.02 -13.11
CA ILE A 312 -1.86 -6.26 -12.84
C ILE A 312 -1.73 -6.76 -11.40
N LYS A 313 -1.29 -8.01 -11.23
CA LYS A 313 -1.12 -8.61 -9.91
C LYS A 313 0.01 -7.93 -9.15
N GLN A 314 -0.32 -7.37 -7.99
CA GLN A 314 0.61 -6.96 -6.94
C GLN A 314 0.66 -8.09 -5.89
N ASP A 315 1.83 -8.70 -5.68
CA ASP A 315 1.92 -9.94 -4.88
C ASP A 315 1.92 -9.64 -3.37
N ALA A 316 0.74 -9.65 -2.76
CA ALA A 316 0.55 -9.38 -1.33
C ALA A 316 1.26 -10.42 -0.44
N GLU A 317 1.27 -11.70 -0.83
CA GLU A 317 1.95 -12.76 -0.10
C GLU A 317 3.48 -12.61 -0.22
N GLY A 318 3.97 -12.33 -1.43
CA GLY A 318 5.38 -12.05 -1.69
C GLY A 318 5.88 -10.83 -0.92
N MET A 319 5.09 -9.76 -0.85
CA MET A 319 5.41 -8.58 -0.05
C MET A 319 5.49 -8.92 1.45
N ALA A 320 4.49 -9.60 1.98
CA ALA A 320 4.48 -10.01 3.40
C ALA A 320 5.66 -10.93 3.73
N SER A 321 5.95 -11.93 2.89
CA SER A 321 7.06 -12.87 3.12
C SER A 321 8.43 -12.18 3.04
N THR A 322 8.59 -11.20 2.16
CA THR A 322 9.81 -10.39 2.08
C THR A 322 10.02 -9.58 3.36
N ILE A 323 8.98 -8.90 3.84
CA ILE A 323 9.03 -8.15 5.11
C ILE A 323 9.37 -9.10 6.28
N VAL A 324 8.69 -10.24 6.37
CA VAL A 324 8.93 -11.21 7.46
C VAL A 324 10.33 -11.82 7.40
N ASN A 325 10.94 -11.92 6.21
CA ASN A 325 12.36 -12.29 6.08
C ASN A 325 13.27 -11.27 6.79
N LEU A 326 13.04 -9.96 6.58
CA LEU A 326 13.78 -8.90 7.27
C LEU A 326 13.57 -8.97 8.80
N VAL A 327 12.33 -9.19 9.24
CA VAL A 327 12.00 -9.40 10.67
C VAL A 327 12.75 -10.60 11.24
N SER A 328 12.83 -11.70 10.48
CA SER A 328 13.58 -12.92 10.88
C SER A 328 15.07 -12.64 11.04
N SER A 329 15.68 -11.86 10.14
CA SER A 329 17.08 -11.46 10.26
C SER A 329 17.34 -10.71 11.57
N VAL A 330 16.49 -9.73 11.90
CA VAL A 330 16.59 -8.97 13.18
C VAL A 330 16.33 -9.88 14.38
N LYS A 331 15.34 -10.77 14.34
CA LYS A 331 15.04 -11.74 15.41
C LYS A 331 16.24 -12.61 15.74
N ASN A 332 17.03 -12.98 14.73
CA ASN A 332 18.22 -13.80 14.87
C ASN A 332 19.50 -13.01 15.20
N GLY A 333 19.37 -11.71 15.50
CA GLY A 333 20.48 -10.83 15.90
C GLY A 333 21.29 -10.27 14.72
N GLY A 334 20.78 -10.38 13.49
CA GLY A 334 21.36 -9.80 12.28
C GLY A 334 20.81 -8.40 11.97
N ASN A 335 21.22 -7.86 10.81
CA ASN A 335 20.72 -6.60 10.27
C ASN A 335 19.50 -6.84 9.36
N LEU A 336 18.73 -5.78 9.06
CA LEU A 336 17.56 -5.88 8.18
C LEU A 336 17.88 -6.53 6.83
N MET A 337 18.95 -6.11 6.19
CA MET A 337 19.32 -6.56 4.85
C MET A 337 20.14 -7.86 4.80
N ASP A 338 20.35 -8.53 5.94
CA ASP A 338 20.96 -9.85 5.95
C ASP A 338 20.03 -10.86 5.26
N ASN A 339 20.64 -11.82 4.52
CA ASN A 339 19.91 -12.87 3.79
C ASN A 339 18.96 -12.37 2.66
N THR A 340 19.27 -11.23 2.04
CA THR A 340 18.47 -10.66 0.93
C THR A 340 19.01 -10.99 -0.46
N SER A 341 20.01 -11.87 -0.61
CA SER A 341 20.67 -12.18 -1.88
C SER A 341 19.78 -12.80 -2.96
N THR A 342 18.61 -13.31 -2.58
CA THR A 342 17.61 -13.89 -3.51
C THR A 342 16.54 -12.89 -3.92
N PHE A 343 16.53 -11.70 -3.36
CA PHE A 343 15.57 -10.65 -3.67
C PHE A 343 16.15 -9.65 -4.69
N ASN A 344 15.26 -8.94 -5.38
CA ASN A 344 15.63 -7.82 -6.22
C ASN A 344 15.84 -6.58 -5.34
N VAL A 345 17.10 -6.24 -5.09
CA VAL A 345 17.50 -5.11 -4.24
C VAL A 345 17.99 -3.97 -5.12
N ASP A 346 17.50 -2.76 -4.88
CA ASP A 346 17.95 -1.57 -5.61
C ASP A 346 19.43 -1.26 -5.32
N GLU A 347 20.13 -0.78 -6.33
CA GLU A 347 21.54 -0.42 -6.17
C GLU A 347 21.72 0.82 -5.28
N GLY A 348 22.52 0.70 -4.23
CA GLY A 348 22.87 1.84 -3.37
C GLY A 348 21.82 2.23 -2.33
N VAL A 349 20.71 1.50 -2.21
CA VAL A 349 19.67 1.76 -1.21
C VAL A 349 19.08 0.46 -0.68
N ALA A 350 18.68 0.44 0.60
CA ALA A 350 18.07 -0.74 1.22
C ALA A 350 16.58 -0.89 0.84
N LYS A 351 16.31 -1.06 -0.47
CA LYS A 351 14.96 -1.27 -1.02
C LYS A 351 14.89 -2.62 -1.74
N ILE A 352 13.83 -3.38 -1.45
CA ILE A 352 13.56 -4.67 -2.09
C ILE A 352 12.32 -4.52 -2.94
N ARG A 353 12.41 -4.94 -4.22
CA ARG A 353 11.32 -4.86 -5.20
C ARG A 353 10.64 -6.22 -5.37
N VAL A 354 9.36 -6.27 -5.07
CA VAL A 354 8.49 -7.41 -5.34
C VAL A 354 7.90 -7.23 -6.73
N PRO A 355 8.11 -8.17 -7.68
CA PRO A 355 7.70 -7.96 -9.07
C PRO A 355 6.17 -8.03 -9.22
N TYR A 356 5.69 -7.34 -10.24
CA TYR A 356 4.31 -7.46 -10.72
C TYR A 356 4.11 -8.63 -11.69
N ALA A 357 2.86 -8.99 -11.95
CA ALA A 357 2.48 -9.96 -12.99
C ALA A 357 1.13 -9.58 -13.61
N THR A 358 0.88 -9.96 -14.86
CA THR A 358 -0.42 -9.76 -15.51
C THR A 358 -1.41 -10.86 -15.10
N TYR A 359 -2.69 -10.51 -14.93
CA TYR A 359 -3.78 -11.44 -14.72
C TYR A 359 -4.99 -11.07 -15.58
N THR A 360 -5.42 -12.00 -16.45
CA THR A 360 -6.55 -11.85 -17.40
C THR A 360 -7.54 -13.02 -17.33
N GLY A 361 -7.50 -13.77 -16.27
CA GLY A 361 -8.28 -15.01 -16.09
C GLY A 361 -7.45 -16.26 -16.30
N GLU A 362 -7.99 -17.39 -15.81
CA GLU A 362 -7.43 -18.73 -15.97
C GLU A 362 -8.21 -19.53 -17.03
#